data_a775da8cc10e844a1a640f3d92ca8d35
#
_entry.id   a775da8cc10e844a1a640f3d92ca8d35
#
_cell.length_a   1.000
_cell.length_b   1.000
_cell.length_c   1.000
_cell.angle_alpha   90.00
_cell.angle_beta   90.00
_cell.angle_gamma   90.00
#
_symmetry.space_group_name_H-M   'P 1'
#
loop_
_entity.id
_entity.type
_entity.pdbx_description
1 polymer ?
#
loop_
_entity_poly.entity_id
_entity_poly.type
_entity_poly.pdbx_seq_one_letter_code
_entity_poly.pdbx_strand_id
1 'polypeptide(L)'
;MRIAYLVNQYPKVSHSFIRREILALEREGLEVTRISIRGWDNDLVDEADLAERARTRYVLQEGAVSIALATAFAAVTRPRAFAWALLLALRMARRAERSLPYHLMYLAEACLILRWLRQAGVAHVHANFGTNSAEVAMLVQALGGPPFSFTVHGPEEFDKVPLLGLAAKIRHAAFVVAISSFGRSQLLRLVEHAHWGKIQVVRCGLEQTDFETRSDVDGSRDLVCVGRLCEQKGQLILIEAARRLAEANVDFTLTLVGDGELRRDIAALIDEHRLADHIRITGWATAAEVRSHLLRGRALVLPSFAEGLPVVIMEAMALRRPVISTYVAGIPELVRDQEHGWLVPAGDAEALAAAIRRCLDSAPAELQSMGRAAYARVRAQHQIETSAQQLKRLFEAGASEARSSQTG
;
A
#
# COMPACT_ATOMS: atom_id res chain seq x y z
N MET A 1 24.97 2.72 1.20
CA MET A 1 24.56 1.66 0.24
C MET A 1 23.59 2.26 -0.77
N ARG A 2 23.70 1.88 -2.06
CA ARG A 2 22.80 2.37 -3.11
C ARG A 2 21.79 1.29 -3.46
N ILE A 3 20.50 1.60 -3.38
CA ILE A 3 19.37 0.70 -3.69
C ILE A 3 18.47 1.33 -4.77
N ALA A 4 17.67 0.51 -5.44
CA ALA A 4 16.65 0.99 -6.36
C ALA A 4 15.26 0.55 -5.87
N TYR A 5 14.31 1.48 -5.87
CA TYR A 5 12.89 1.21 -5.70
C TYR A 5 12.23 1.10 -7.06
N LEU A 6 11.58 -0.03 -7.31
CA LEU A 6 10.88 -0.33 -8.56
C LEU A 6 9.38 -0.44 -8.31
N VAL A 7 8.62 0.42 -8.95
CA VAL A 7 7.16 0.48 -8.80
C VAL A 7 6.50 0.47 -10.17
N ASN A 8 5.31 -0.10 -10.30
CA ASN A 8 4.59 -0.09 -11.57
C ASN A 8 4.16 1.33 -11.98
N GLN A 9 3.56 2.07 -11.03
CA GLN A 9 3.17 3.48 -11.19
C GLN A 9 3.59 4.27 -9.95
N TYR A 10 4.42 5.28 -10.14
CA TYR A 10 4.91 6.12 -9.05
C TYR A 10 5.37 7.49 -9.57
N PRO A 11 5.11 8.58 -8.86
CA PRO A 11 4.24 8.66 -7.68
C PRO A 11 2.76 8.50 -8.02
N LYS A 12 1.93 8.21 -7.00
CA LYS A 12 0.48 8.07 -7.12
C LYS A 12 -0.15 8.53 -5.80
N VAL A 13 -1.28 9.23 -5.83
CA VAL A 13 -1.96 9.78 -4.65
C VAL A 13 -2.15 8.74 -3.53
N SER A 14 -2.52 7.50 -3.89
CA SER A 14 -2.70 6.40 -2.92
C SER A 14 -1.40 5.74 -2.46
N HIS A 15 -0.22 6.17 -2.94
CA HIS A 15 1.08 5.57 -2.64
C HIS A 15 1.97 6.45 -1.74
N SER A 16 1.39 7.34 -0.94
CA SER A 16 2.11 8.21 -0.01
C SER A 16 3.02 7.42 0.96
N PHE A 17 2.63 6.20 1.32
CA PHE A 17 3.43 5.32 2.18
C PHE A 17 4.76 4.91 1.51
N ILE A 18 4.81 4.70 0.19
CA ILE A 18 6.07 4.41 -0.54
C ILE A 18 6.99 5.63 -0.48
N ARG A 19 6.45 6.83 -0.69
CA ARG A 19 7.20 8.09 -0.58
C ARG A 19 7.80 8.24 0.83
N ARG A 20 6.97 8.07 1.88
CA ARG A 20 7.43 8.13 3.28
C ARG A 20 8.56 7.14 3.54
N GLU A 21 8.44 5.91 3.06
CA GLU A 21 9.45 4.87 3.22
C GLU A 21 10.75 5.22 2.52
N ILE A 22 10.71 5.68 1.27
CA ILE A 22 11.89 6.12 0.51
C ILE A 22 12.61 7.25 1.23
N LEU A 23 11.87 8.30 1.66
CA LEU A 23 12.47 9.46 2.35
C LEU A 23 13.06 9.07 3.70
N ALA A 24 12.44 8.13 4.43
CA ALA A 24 12.98 7.63 5.69
C ALA A 24 14.27 6.82 5.48
N LEU A 25 14.34 6.00 4.44
CA LEU A 25 15.57 5.28 4.08
C LEU A 25 16.70 6.22 3.67
N GLU A 26 16.39 7.32 2.97
CA GLU A 26 17.38 8.35 2.66
C GLU A 26 17.90 9.05 3.94
N ARG A 27 17.03 9.31 4.92
CA ARG A 27 17.44 9.82 6.25
C ARG A 27 18.35 8.82 7.01
N GLU A 28 18.13 7.52 6.79
CA GLU A 28 19.00 6.45 7.33
C GLU A 28 20.32 6.27 6.56
N GLY A 29 20.60 7.12 5.57
CA GLY A 29 21.85 7.15 4.82
C GLY A 29 21.93 6.20 3.62
N LEU A 30 20.80 5.69 3.11
CA LEU A 30 20.76 4.98 1.85
C LEU A 30 20.57 5.96 0.67
N GLU A 31 21.20 5.67 -0.46
CA GLU A 31 20.91 6.37 -1.71
C GLU A 31 19.83 5.58 -2.47
N VAL A 32 18.66 6.19 -2.68
CA VAL A 32 17.51 5.51 -3.31
C VAL A 32 17.29 6.02 -4.72
N THR A 33 17.47 5.15 -5.71
CA THR A 33 17.09 5.40 -7.11
C THR A 33 15.63 5.01 -7.32
N ARG A 34 14.78 5.97 -7.74
CA ARG A 34 13.37 5.72 -8.03
C ARG A 34 13.19 5.32 -9.48
N ILE A 35 12.56 4.17 -9.71
CA ILE A 35 12.24 3.64 -11.05
C ILE A 35 10.76 3.30 -11.09
N SER A 36 10.05 3.86 -12.04
CA SER A 36 8.66 3.52 -12.32
C SER A 36 8.56 2.91 -13.73
N ILE A 37 7.77 1.84 -13.87
CA ILE A 37 7.57 1.22 -15.19
C ILE A 37 6.83 2.21 -16.07
N ARG A 38 5.74 2.79 -15.58
CA ARG A 38 4.95 3.81 -16.29
C ARG A 38 4.60 4.99 -15.38
N GLY A 39 4.32 6.15 -15.96
CA GLY A 39 3.84 7.33 -15.23
C GLY A 39 2.44 7.13 -14.66
N TRP A 40 2.03 8.07 -13.84
CA TRP A 40 0.65 8.23 -13.38
C TRP A 40 -0.04 9.24 -14.31
N ASP A 41 -1.19 8.84 -14.87
CA ASP A 41 -1.87 9.61 -15.92
C ASP A 41 -2.86 10.66 -15.35
N ASN A 42 -3.16 10.62 -14.04
CA ASN A 42 -4.03 11.60 -13.39
C ASN A 42 -3.20 12.70 -12.72
N ASP A 43 -3.85 13.83 -12.43
CA ASP A 43 -3.23 14.95 -11.75
C ASP A 43 -2.77 14.55 -10.33
N LEU A 44 -1.58 15.00 -9.99
CA LEU A 44 -1.03 14.92 -8.65
C LEU A 44 -1.41 16.20 -7.92
N VAL A 45 -2.11 16.06 -6.81
CA VAL A 45 -2.60 17.21 -6.02
C VAL A 45 -1.61 17.61 -4.91
N ASP A 46 -0.67 16.75 -4.55
CA ASP A 46 0.30 16.98 -3.48
C ASP A 46 1.64 17.43 -4.06
N GLU A 47 2.19 18.57 -3.59
CA GLU A 47 3.49 19.09 -4.02
C GLU A 47 4.64 18.11 -3.79
N ALA A 48 4.57 17.31 -2.71
CA ALA A 48 5.57 16.31 -2.42
C ALA A 48 5.55 15.16 -3.44
N ASP A 49 4.40 14.83 -4.05
CA ASP A 49 4.32 13.86 -5.14
C ASP A 49 4.88 14.45 -6.45
N LEU A 50 4.70 15.76 -6.69
CA LEU A 50 5.34 16.43 -7.83
C LEU A 50 6.87 16.43 -7.71
N ALA A 51 7.41 16.67 -6.51
CA ALA A 51 8.84 16.58 -6.25
C ALA A 51 9.40 15.16 -6.48
N GLU A 52 8.67 14.11 -6.05
CA GLU A 52 9.05 12.72 -6.33
C GLU A 52 8.98 12.39 -7.83
N ARG A 53 8.00 12.92 -8.56
CA ARG A 53 7.89 12.76 -10.01
C ARG A 53 9.14 13.25 -10.73
N ALA A 54 9.69 14.38 -10.33
CA ALA A 54 10.91 14.95 -10.91
C ALA A 54 12.17 14.09 -10.64
N ARG A 55 12.16 13.26 -9.58
CA ARG A 55 13.28 12.38 -9.18
C ARG A 55 13.13 10.95 -9.69
N THR A 56 12.01 10.63 -10.35
CA THR A 56 11.67 9.27 -10.79
C THR A 56 12.01 9.07 -12.25
N ARG A 57 12.67 7.94 -12.59
CA ARG A 57 12.92 7.52 -13.97
C ARG A 57 11.80 6.61 -14.44
N TYR A 58 11.33 6.84 -15.66
CA TYR A 58 10.21 6.11 -16.26
C TYR A 58 10.67 5.22 -17.39
N VAL A 59 10.46 3.91 -17.26
CA VAL A 59 10.94 2.91 -18.23
C VAL A 59 10.28 3.09 -19.58
N LEU A 60 8.94 3.21 -19.64
CA LEU A 60 8.21 3.30 -20.91
C LEU A 60 8.37 4.67 -21.60
N GLN A 61 8.77 5.72 -20.87
CA GLN A 61 9.04 7.04 -21.46
C GLN A 61 10.38 7.11 -22.21
N GLU A 62 11.29 6.16 -22.01
CA GLU A 62 12.55 6.08 -22.76
C GLU A 62 12.33 5.66 -24.23
N GLY A 63 11.13 5.20 -24.57
CA GLY A 63 10.73 4.83 -25.92
C GLY A 63 11.13 3.40 -26.32
N ALA A 64 10.42 2.88 -27.32
CA ALA A 64 10.57 1.50 -27.77
C ALA A 64 11.98 1.19 -28.33
N VAL A 65 12.65 2.16 -28.96
CA VAL A 65 13.98 2.00 -29.50
C VAL A 65 15.02 1.75 -28.42
N SER A 66 14.98 2.53 -27.31
CA SER A 66 15.90 2.35 -26.18
C SER A 66 15.73 0.99 -25.53
N ILE A 67 14.48 0.54 -25.37
CA ILE A 67 14.16 -0.77 -24.80
C ILE A 67 14.66 -1.89 -25.74
N ALA A 68 14.41 -1.79 -27.05
CA ALA A 68 14.85 -2.77 -28.02
C ALA A 68 16.38 -2.88 -28.07
N LEU A 69 17.08 -1.75 -28.07
CA LEU A 69 18.57 -1.72 -28.07
C LEU A 69 19.13 -2.32 -26.77
N ALA A 70 18.54 -2.03 -25.61
CA ALA A 70 18.95 -2.62 -24.34
C ALA A 70 18.73 -4.14 -24.34
N THR A 71 17.62 -4.60 -24.92
CA THR A 71 17.29 -6.03 -25.05
C THR A 71 18.29 -6.75 -25.97
N ALA A 72 18.58 -6.19 -27.17
CA ALA A 72 19.55 -6.73 -28.10
C ALA A 72 20.95 -6.77 -27.48
N PHE A 73 21.34 -5.69 -26.77
CA PHE A 73 22.63 -5.63 -26.08
C PHE A 73 22.74 -6.72 -24.99
N ALA A 74 21.69 -6.91 -24.18
CA ALA A 74 21.69 -7.97 -23.16
C ALA A 74 21.76 -9.38 -23.78
N ALA A 75 21.04 -9.62 -24.88
CA ALA A 75 21.06 -10.90 -25.60
C ALA A 75 22.43 -11.24 -26.13
N VAL A 76 23.13 -10.26 -26.70
CA VAL A 76 24.46 -10.46 -27.29
C VAL A 76 25.57 -10.58 -26.24
N THR A 77 25.54 -9.69 -25.21
CA THR A 77 26.64 -9.63 -24.24
C THR A 77 26.50 -10.65 -23.11
N ARG A 78 25.28 -11.22 -22.89
CA ARG A 78 24.94 -12.15 -21.82
C ARG A 78 24.02 -13.29 -22.27
N PRO A 79 24.35 -14.03 -23.31
CA PRO A 79 23.45 -14.98 -23.96
C PRO A 79 22.88 -16.03 -23.00
N ARG A 80 23.70 -16.56 -22.08
CA ARG A 80 23.25 -17.57 -21.10
C ARG A 80 22.27 -16.98 -20.09
N ALA A 81 22.55 -15.81 -19.54
CA ALA A 81 21.67 -15.12 -18.58
C ALA A 81 20.37 -14.67 -19.26
N PHE A 82 20.44 -14.18 -20.50
CA PHE A 82 19.27 -13.80 -21.29
C PHE A 82 18.38 -15.02 -21.59
N ALA A 83 18.97 -16.15 -22.03
CA ALA A 83 18.22 -17.38 -22.27
C ALA A 83 17.52 -17.90 -20.98
N TRP A 84 18.19 -17.82 -19.84
CA TRP A 84 17.60 -18.16 -18.54
C TRP A 84 16.45 -17.21 -18.16
N ALA A 85 16.63 -15.89 -18.29
CA ALA A 85 15.61 -14.91 -18.03
C ALA A 85 14.39 -15.06 -18.96
N LEU A 86 14.63 -15.36 -20.24
CA LEU A 86 13.57 -15.67 -21.21
C LEU A 86 12.80 -16.91 -20.82
N LEU A 87 13.48 -18.01 -20.44
CA LEU A 87 12.83 -19.22 -19.97
C LEU A 87 11.99 -18.96 -18.72
N LEU A 88 12.47 -18.11 -17.80
CA LEU A 88 11.74 -17.71 -16.61
C LEU A 88 10.49 -16.89 -16.97
N ALA A 89 10.59 -15.92 -17.88
CA ALA A 89 9.44 -15.15 -18.37
C ALA A 89 8.40 -16.06 -19.06
N LEU A 90 8.83 -17.04 -19.86
CA LEU A 90 7.94 -18.01 -20.48
C LEU A 90 7.24 -18.91 -19.44
N ARG A 91 7.95 -19.30 -18.38
CA ARG A 91 7.35 -20.08 -17.26
C ARG A 91 6.31 -19.27 -16.50
N MET A 92 6.61 -17.98 -16.24
CA MET A 92 5.65 -17.08 -15.58
C MET A 92 4.39 -16.91 -16.43
N ALA A 93 4.51 -16.69 -17.74
CA ALA A 93 3.38 -16.50 -18.65
C ALA A 93 2.41 -17.68 -18.73
N ARG A 94 2.86 -18.92 -18.45
CA ARG A 94 2.01 -20.12 -18.58
C ARG A 94 0.80 -20.16 -17.65
N ARG A 95 0.85 -19.48 -16.52
CA ARG A 95 -0.21 -19.45 -15.49
C ARG A 95 -0.66 -18.04 -15.13
N ALA A 96 -0.15 -17.03 -15.83
CA ALA A 96 -0.41 -15.65 -15.51
C ALA A 96 -1.77 -15.17 -16.08
N GLU A 97 -2.35 -14.15 -15.43
CA GLU A 97 -3.50 -13.41 -15.95
C GLU A 97 -3.15 -12.68 -17.26
N ARG A 98 -1.91 -12.17 -17.36
CA ARG A 98 -1.42 -11.46 -18.53
C ARG A 98 -0.88 -12.42 -19.57
N SER A 99 -1.18 -12.16 -20.84
CA SER A 99 -0.72 -12.96 -21.94
C SER A 99 0.81 -12.87 -22.16
N LEU A 100 1.39 -13.85 -22.87
CA LEU A 100 2.81 -13.95 -23.14
C LEU A 100 3.51 -12.64 -23.61
N PRO A 101 2.92 -11.81 -24.51
CA PRO A 101 3.53 -10.56 -24.92
C PRO A 101 3.88 -9.62 -23.75
N TYR A 102 3.08 -9.59 -22.69
CA TYR A 102 3.38 -8.78 -21.50
C TYR A 102 4.64 -9.27 -20.77
N HIS A 103 4.82 -10.59 -20.63
CA HIS A 103 6.00 -11.16 -19.97
C HIS A 103 7.27 -10.96 -20.80
N LEU A 104 7.17 -10.94 -22.15
CA LEU A 104 8.27 -10.55 -23.02
C LEU A 104 8.60 -9.06 -22.89
N MET A 105 7.58 -8.21 -22.73
CA MET A 105 7.80 -6.79 -22.44
C MET A 105 8.47 -6.60 -21.08
N TYR A 106 8.08 -7.33 -20.02
CA TYR A 106 8.75 -7.30 -18.71
C TYR A 106 10.23 -7.71 -18.82
N LEU A 107 10.57 -8.68 -19.67
CA LEU A 107 11.96 -9.03 -19.95
C LEU A 107 12.72 -7.88 -20.63
N ALA A 108 12.09 -7.20 -21.58
CA ALA A 108 12.69 -6.06 -22.26
C ALA A 108 12.88 -4.86 -21.33
N GLU A 109 11.90 -4.56 -20.48
CA GLU A 109 11.98 -3.56 -19.40
C GLU A 109 13.13 -3.91 -18.44
N ALA A 110 13.27 -5.18 -18.04
CA ALA A 110 14.34 -5.65 -17.17
C ALA A 110 15.73 -5.44 -17.80
N CYS A 111 15.88 -5.61 -19.12
CA CYS A 111 17.15 -5.33 -19.82
C CYS A 111 17.54 -3.85 -19.73
N LEU A 112 16.59 -2.93 -19.92
CA LEU A 112 16.84 -1.49 -19.79
C LEU A 112 17.16 -1.10 -18.34
N ILE A 113 16.38 -1.60 -17.38
CA ILE A 113 16.59 -1.35 -15.95
C ILE A 113 17.97 -1.86 -15.53
N LEU A 114 18.37 -3.06 -15.94
CA LEU A 114 19.70 -3.60 -15.65
C LEU A 114 20.82 -2.66 -16.07
N ARG A 115 20.71 -2.03 -17.25
CA ARG A 115 21.67 -1.04 -17.73
C ARG A 115 21.76 0.15 -16.77
N TRP A 116 20.63 0.70 -16.33
CA TRP A 116 20.58 1.83 -15.40
C TRP A 116 21.16 1.49 -14.03
N LEU A 117 20.80 0.32 -13.49
CA LEU A 117 21.28 -0.12 -12.20
C LEU A 117 22.81 -0.28 -12.15
N ARG A 118 23.40 -0.77 -13.26
CA ARG A 118 24.86 -0.89 -13.38
C ARG A 118 25.54 0.46 -13.46
N GLN A 119 25.01 1.36 -14.28
CA GLN A 119 25.54 2.73 -14.39
C GLN A 119 25.49 3.46 -13.04
N ALA A 120 24.44 3.23 -12.26
CA ALA A 120 24.27 3.83 -10.94
C ALA A 120 24.97 3.08 -9.80
N GLY A 121 25.55 1.89 -10.04
CA GLY A 121 26.19 1.08 -8.99
C GLY A 121 25.22 0.61 -7.92
N VAL A 122 23.98 0.27 -8.30
CA VAL A 122 22.94 -0.20 -7.37
C VAL A 122 23.25 -1.61 -6.89
N ALA A 123 23.19 -1.81 -5.58
CA ALA A 123 23.51 -3.09 -4.92
C ALA A 123 22.29 -3.96 -4.63
N HIS A 124 21.08 -3.40 -4.63
CA HIS A 124 19.84 -4.13 -4.36
C HIS A 124 18.64 -3.45 -5.03
N VAL A 125 17.69 -4.26 -5.53
CA VAL A 125 16.41 -3.77 -6.08
C VAL A 125 15.27 -4.13 -5.14
N HIS A 126 14.48 -3.17 -4.73
CA HIS A 126 13.27 -3.39 -3.95
C HIS A 126 12.04 -3.03 -4.80
N ALA A 127 11.18 -4.02 -5.04
CA ALA A 127 9.95 -3.80 -5.79
C ALA A 127 8.78 -3.57 -4.82
N ASN A 128 7.93 -2.58 -5.10
CA ASN A 128 6.66 -2.47 -4.40
C ASN A 128 5.58 -3.20 -5.20
N PHE A 129 4.79 -3.98 -4.46
CA PHE A 129 3.80 -4.96 -4.90
C PHE A 129 4.43 -6.22 -5.54
N GLY A 130 3.87 -7.38 -5.21
CA GLY A 130 4.20 -8.70 -5.77
C GLY A 130 3.70 -8.90 -7.21
N THR A 131 3.35 -7.82 -7.93
CA THR A 131 2.79 -7.79 -9.28
C THR A 131 3.89 -7.82 -10.36
N ASN A 132 3.69 -7.09 -11.46
CA ASN A 132 4.67 -6.97 -12.55
C ASN A 132 6.00 -6.35 -12.10
N SER A 133 6.00 -5.38 -11.19
CA SER A 133 7.24 -4.79 -10.66
C SER A 133 8.17 -5.83 -10.03
N ALA A 134 7.63 -6.75 -9.22
CA ALA A 134 8.41 -7.85 -8.64
C ALA A 134 8.88 -8.87 -9.71
N GLU A 135 8.11 -9.08 -10.77
CA GLU A 135 8.52 -9.93 -11.88
C GLU A 135 9.67 -9.31 -12.67
N VAL A 136 9.59 -8.01 -12.99
CA VAL A 136 10.67 -7.27 -13.66
C VAL A 136 11.94 -7.30 -12.78
N ALA A 137 11.83 -7.09 -11.46
CA ALA A 137 12.97 -7.20 -10.54
C ALA A 137 13.61 -8.60 -10.54
N MET A 138 12.78 -9.66 -10.56
CA MET A 138 13.24 -11.05 -10.66
C MET A 138 13.97 -11.30 -11.99
N LEU A 139 13.47 -10.76 -13.11
CA LEU A 139 14.11 -10.87 -14.41
C LEU A 139 15.43 -10.07 -14.48
N VAL A 140 15.51 -8.91 -13.84
CA VAL A 140 16.77 -8.16 -13.67
C VAL A 140 17.83 -9.03 -12.99
N GLN A 141 17.48 -9.70 -11.89
CA GLN A 141 18.40 -10.62 -11.21
C GLN A 141 18.80 -11.79 -12.12
N ALA A 142 17.85 -12.40 -12.83
CA ALA A 142 18.11 -13.51 -13.76
C ALA A 142 19.07 -13.11 -14.90
N LEU A 143 19.05 -11.84 -15.34
CA LEU A 143 19.98 -11.25 -16.32
C LEU A 143 21.38 -10.97 -15.71
N GLY A 144 21.62 -11.33 -14.44
CA GLY A 144 22.87 -11.08 -13.73
C GLY A 144 22.96 -9.66 -13.15
N GLY A 145 21.83 -9.10 -12.76
CA GLY A 145 21.70 -7.87 -11.96
C GLY A 145 21.83 -8.12 -10.46
N PRO A 146 21.63 -7.08 -9.64
CA PRO A 146 21.67 -7.19 -8.18
C PRO A 146 20.54 -8.08 -7.65
N PRO A 147 20.66 -8.60 -6.40
CA PRO A 147 19.58 -9.30 -5.72
C PRO A 147 18.35 -8.39 -5.59
N PHE A 148 17.17 -9.00 -5.51
CA PHE A 148 15.94 -8.27 -5.35
C PHE A 148 15.15 -8.74 -4.12
N SER A 149 14.29 -7.85 -3.65
CA SER A 149 13.24 -8.10 -2.68
C SER A 149 11.96 -7.39 -3.11
N PHE A 150 10.84 -7.69 -2.46
CA PHE A 150 9.59 -6.97 -2.73
C PHE A 150 8.69 -6.91 -1.50
N THR A 151 7.83 -5.88 -1.46
CA THR A 151 6.78 -5.72 -0.45
C THR A 151 5.42 -6.10 -1.02
N VAL A 152 4.67 -6.90 -0.25
CA VAL A 152 3.28 -7.26 -0.51
C VAL A 152 2.38 -6.41 0.37
N HIS A 153 1.45 -5.68 -0.26
CA HIS A 153 0.64 -4.66 0.40
C HIS A 153 -0.79 -5.08 0.69
N GLY A 154 -1.36 -6.03 -0.08
CA GLY A 154 -2.72 -6.32 0.25
C GLY A 154 -3.55 -7.17 -0.71
N PRO A 155 -4.87 -6.93 -0.74
CA PRO A 155 -5.85 -7.91 -1.19
C PRO A 155 -5.67 -8.32 -2.64
N GLU A 156 -5.43 -7.38 -3.55
CA GLU A 156 -5.27 -7.70 -4.99
C GLU A 156 -4.20 -8.76 -5.25
N GLU A 157 -3.17 -8.80 -4.40
CA GLU A 157 -2.07 -9.77 -4.51
C GLU A 157 -2.49 -11.14 -3.98
N PHE A 158 -3.37 -11.18 -2.98
CA PHE A 158 -3.87 -12.44 -2.40
C PHE A 158 -5.04 -13.02 -3.17
N ASP A 159 -5.85 -12.19 -3.84
CA ASP A 159 -6.95 -12.64 -4.69
C ASP A 159 -6.46 -13.33 -5.96
N LYS A 160 -5.28 -12.93 -6.47
CA LYS A 160 -4.71 -13.38 -7.74
C LYS A 160 -3.42 -14.19 -7.59
N VAL A 161 -3.19 -14.82 -6.44
CA VAL A 161 -1.95 -15.54 -6.12
C VAL A 161 -1.42 -16.46 -7.22
N PRO A 162 -2.23 -17.39 -7.80
CA PRO A 162 -1.74 -18.27 -8.84
C PRO A 162 -1.37 -17.52 -10.11
N LEU A 163 -2.11 -16.46 -10.42
CA LEU A 163 -1.97 -15.67 -11.65
C LEU A 163 -0.77 -14.70 -11.59
N LEU A 164 -0.37 -14.29 -10.38
CA LEU A 164 0.79 -13.42 -10.15
C LEU A 164 2.11 -14.19 -10.00
N GLY A 165 2.04 -15.50 -9.85
CA GLY A 165 3.23 -16.35 -9.65
C GLY A 165 4.02 -16.00 -8.40
N LEU A 166 3.35 -15.56 -7.31
CA LEU A 166 4.00 -15.10 -6.06
C LEU A 166 4.96 -16.13 -5.48
N ALA A 167 4.60 -17.43 -5.52
CA ALA A 167 5.47 -18.48 -5.02
C ALA A 167 6.85 -18.51 -5.71
N ALA A 168 6.89 -18.33 -7.04
CA ALA A 168 8.14 -18.26 -7.78
C ALA A 168 8.96 -17.01 -7.40
N LYS A 169 8.31 -15.85 -7.27
CA LYS A 169 8.94 -14.59 -6.86
C LYS A 169 9.55 -14.69 -5.47
N ILE A 170 8.83 -15.30 -4.50
CA ILE A 170 9.34 -15.53 -3.12
C ILE A 170 10.58 -16.43 -3.14
N ARG A 171 10.59 -17.52 -3.91
CA ARG A 171 11.74 -18.42 -3.99
C ARG A 171 13.00 -17.73 -4.51
N HIS A 172 12.85 -16.83 -5.49
CA HIS A 172 13.98 -16.13 -6.12
C HIS A 172 14.41 -14.88 -5.34
N ALA A 173 13.53 -14.25 -4.58
CA ALA A 173 13.84 -13.06 -3.81
C ALA A 173 14.87 -13.32 -2.70
N ALA A 174 15.69 -12.34 -2.36
CA ALA A 174 16.54 -12.36 -1.18
C ALA A 174 15.68 -12.38 0.09
N PHE A 175 14.70 -11.49 0.16
CA PHE A 175 13.66 -11.47 1.20
C PHE A 175 12.36 -10.89 0.63
N VAL A 176 11.27 -11.07 1.37
CA VAL A 176 9.94 -10.54 1.05
C VAL A 176 9.38 -9.85 2.28
N VAL A 177 8.83 -8.68 2.09
CA VAL A 177 8.17 -7.91 3.14
C VAL A 177 6.66 -8.09 3.05
N ALA A 178 6.04 -8.44 4.16
CA ALA A 178 4.60 -8.33 4.38
C ALA A 178 4.34 -7.15 5.33
N ILE A 179 3.35 -6.32 5.03
CA ILE A 179 3.05 -5.14 5.86
C ILE A 179 2.28 -5.48 7.15
N SER A 180 1.85 -6.73 7.31
CA SER A 180 1.11 -7.23 8.47
C SER A 180 1.42 -8.71 8.74
N SER A 181 1.09 -9.19 9.93
CA SER A 181 1.19 -10.62 10.28
C SER A 181 0.18 -11.45 9.47
N PHE A 182 -1.01 -10.88 9.19
CA PHE A 182 -1.96 -11.47 8.26
C PHE A 182 -1.32 -11.68 6.88
N GLY A 183 -0.75 -10.61 6.29
CA GLY A 183 -0.07 -10.70 5.00
C GLY A 183 1.04 -11.75 5.00
N ARG A 184 1.85 -11.79 6.06
CA ARG A 184 2.87 -12.83 6.24
C ARG A 184 2.26 -14.22 6.23
N SER A 185 1.17 -14.45 6.98
CA SER A 185 0.51 -15.77 7.03
C SER A 185 0.01 -16.23 5.66
N GLN A 186 -0.51 -15.30 4.83
CA GLN A 186 -0.92 -15.60 3.47
C GLN A 186 0.27 -16.03 2.60
N LEU A 187 1.41 -15.36 2.70
CA LEU A 187 2.62 -15.68 1.93
C LEU A 187 3.26 -16.99 2.37
N LEU A 188 3.26 -17.33 3.66
CA LEU A 188 3.78 -18.61 4.18
C LEU A 188 3.08 -19.83 3.56
N ARG A 189 1.80 -19.74 3.25
CA ARG A 189 1.00 -20.80 2.63
C ARG A 189 1.42 -21.11 1.18
N LEU A 190 2.17 -20.20 0.55
CA LEU A 190 2.50 -20.29 -0.88
C LEU A 190 3.80 -21.01 -1.17
N VAL A 191 4.63 -21.18 -0.16
CA VAL A 191 5.99 -21.70 -0.31
C VAL A 191 6.32 -22.74 0.76
N GLU A 192 7.30 -23.56 0.46
CA GLU A 192 7.85 -24.57 1.36
C GLU A 192 8.49 -23.92 2.60
N HIS A 193 8.50 -24.63 3.72
CA HIS A 193 9.05 -24.16 5.01
C HIS A 193 10.48 -23.60 4.90
N ALA A 194 11.30 -24.17 4.02
CA ALA A 194 12.67 -23.69 3.76
C ALA A 194 12.74 -22.20 3.32
N HIS A 195 11.65 -21.65 2.78
CA HIS A 195 11.58 -20.24 2.34
C HIS A 195 10.89 -19.31 3.33
N TRP A 196 10.35 -19.83 4.45
CA TRP A 196 9.62 -19.01 5.42
C TRP A 196 10.47 -17.93 6.06
N GLY A 197 11.77 -18.20 6.28
CA GLY A 197 12.71 -17.22 6.83
C GLY A 197 12.90 -15.98 5.96
N LYS A 198 12.61 -16.06 4.67
CA LYS A 198 12.65 -14.91 3.76
C LYS A 198 11.51 -13.92 3.96
N ILE A 199 10.39 -14.35 4.57
CA ILE A 199 9.17 -13.54 4.68
C ILE A 199 9.17 -12.81 6.01
N GLN A 200 9.42 -11.51 5.96
CA GLN A 200 9.57 -10.62 7.10
C GLN A 200 8.38 -9.68 7.24
N VAL A 201 8.03 -9.30 8.46
CA VAL A 201 7.00 -8.27 8.69
C VAL A 201 7.68 -6.93 8.91
N VAL A 202 7.44 -5.99 8.00
CA VAL A 202 7.80 -4.58 8.19
C VAL A 202 6.54 -3.75 7.93
N ARG A 203 6.05 -3.08 8.96
CA ARG A 203 4.80 -2.33 8.90
C ARG A 203 5.01 -0.98 8.22
N CYS A 204 3.99 -0.49 7.52
CA CYS A 204 3.97 0.91 7.09
C CYS A 204 4.03 1.82 8.31
N GLY A 205 4.72 2.94 8.18
CA GLY A 205 4.89 3.92 9.25
C GLY A 205 4.35 5.30 8.90
N LEU A 206 4.13 6.09 9.95
CA LEU A 206 3.82 7.51 9.89
C LEU A 206 5.04 8.33 10.25
N GLU A 207 5.11 9.56 9.75
CA GLU A 207 6.14 10.52 10.09
C GLU A 207 5.94 11.05 11.53
N GLN A 208 7.03 11.51 12.18
CA GLN A 208 6.95 12.12 13.50
C GLN A 208 5.95 13.28 13.56
N THR A 209 5.85 14.07 12.51
CA THR A 209 4.92 15.20 12.37
C THR A 209 3.45 14.79 12.42
N ASP A 210 3.12 13.55 12.05
CA ASP A 210 1.76 13.02 12.13
C ASP A 210 1.29 12.84 13.59
N PHE A 211 2.23 12.70 14.52
CA PHE A 211 1.98 12.51 15.96
C PHE A 211 1.97 13.79 16.79
N GLU A 212 2.32 14.93 16.21
CA GLU A 212 2.49 16.19 16.97
C GLU A 212 1.18 16.88 17.32
N THR A 213 0.14 16.69 16.50
CA THR A 213 -1.15 17.33 16.72
C THR A 213 -1.91 16.64 17.83
N ARG A 214 -2.21 17.39 18.86
CA ARG A 214 -3.06 16.93 19.97
C ARG A 214 -4.42 17.62 19.85
N SER A 215 -5.44 16.87 19.46
CA SER A 215 -6.81 17.34 19.43
C SER A 215 -7.69 16.25 20.00
N ASP A 216 -8.34 16.55 21.10
CA ASP A 216 -9.30 15.65 21.69
C ASP A 216 -10.63 15.68 20.89
N VAL A 217 -11.39 14.61 20.95
CA VAL A 217 -12.74 14.54 20.38
C VAL A 217 -13.64 15.48 21.18
N ASP A 218 -14.31 16.37 20.49
CA ASP A 218 -15.31 17.27 21.05
C ASP A 218 -16.74 16.66 20.98
N GLY A 219 -17.75 17.50 21.14
CA GLY A 219 -19.17 17.10 21.00
C GLY A 219 -19.64 16.92 19.56
N SER A 220 -18.77 17.01 18.55
CA SER A 220 -19.12 16.86 17.14
C SER A 220 -19.81 15.52 16.87
N ARG A 221 -20.73 15.54 15.94
CA ARG A 221 -21.41 14.34 15.40
C ARG A 221 -20.94 14.00 13.96
N ASP A 222 -19.81 14.60 13.56
CA ASP A 222 -19.24 14.41 12.22
C ASP A 222 -18.47 13.10 12.13
N LEU A 223 -18.80 12.30 11.15
CA LEU A 223 -18.09 11.06 10.80
C LEU A 223 -17.31 11.27 9.51
N VAL A 224 -16.16 10.62 9.40
CA VAL A 224 -15.30 10.76 8.22
C VAL A 224 -14.97 9.38 7.66
N CYS A 225 -15.19 9.19 6.36
CA CYS A 225 -14.71 8.02 5.63
C CYS A 225 -13.69 8.50 4.58
N VAL A 226 -12.47 7.99 4.62
CA VAL A 226 -11.40 8.40 3.71
C VAL A 226 -10.95 7.24 2.86
N GLY A 227 -10.93 7.43 1.55
CA GLY A 227 -10.41 6.43 0.63
C GLY A 227 -11.00 6.52 -0.75
N ARG A 228 -10.41 5.75 -1.69
CA ARG A 228 -10.97 5.61 -3.04
C ARG A 228 -12.39 5.08 -2.98
N LEU A 229 -13.29 5.66 -3.76
CA LEU A 229 -14.68 5.20 -3.87
C LEU A 229 -14.72 3.98 -4.81
N CYS A 230 -14.53 2.80 -4.22
CA CYS A 230 -14.43 1.53 -4.95
C CYS A 230 -15.00 0.37 -4.13
N GLU A 231 -15.25 -0.76 -4.79
CA GLU A 231 -15.87 -1.95 -4.20
C GLU A 231 -15.19 -2.43 -2.92
N GLN A 232 -13.86 -2.43 -2.89
CA GLN A 232 -13.07 -2.91 -1.74
C GLN A 232 -13.34 -2.13 -0.45
N LYS A 233 -13.73 -0.86 -0.55
CA LYS A 233 -13.87 0.05 0.61
C LYS A 233 -15.24 0.02 1.28
N GLY A 234 -16.23 -0.67 0.67
CA GLY A 234 -17.52 -0.92 1.29
C GLY A 234 -18.39 0.32 1.51
N GLN A 235 -18.18 1.42 0.74
CA GLN A 235 -18.96 2.65 0.93
C GLN A 235 -20.46 2.43 0.68
N LEU A 236 -20.86 1.48 -0.19
CA LEU A 236 -22.28 1.17 -0.39
C LEU A 236 -22.95 0.63 0.88
N ILE A 237 -22.23 -0.19 1.67
CA ILE A 237 -22.70 -0.63 3.00
C ILE A 237 -22.79 0.53 3.99
N LEU A 238 -21.87 1.50 3.88
CA LEU A 238 -21.91 2.71 4.71
C LEU A 238 -23.14 3.57 4.40
N ILE A 239 -23.53 3.70 3.13
CA ILE A 239 -24.77 4.41 2.74
C ILE A 239 -25.99 3.68 3.32
N GLU A 240 -26.05 2.35 3.22
CA GLU A 240 -27.16 1.58 3.83
C GLU A 240 -27.21 1.71 5.35
N ALA A 241 -26.07 1.72 6.03
CA ALA A 241 -26.01 1.99 7.48
C ALA A 241 -26.47 3.42 7.80
N ALA A 242 -26.07 4.41 7.01
CA ALA A 242 -26.50 5.81 7.15
C ALA A 242 -28.02 5.96 6.95
N ARG A 243 -28.62 5.26 5.96
CA ARG A 243 -30.06 5.22 5.76
C ARG A 243 -30.81 4.75 7.02
N ARG A 244 -30.33 3.63 7.62
CA ARG A 244 -30.92 3.10 8.88
C ARG A 244 -30.85 4.09 10.04
N LEU A 245 -29.74 4.83 10.15
CA LEU A 245 -29.57 5.85 11.19
C LEU A 245 -30.52 7.04 10.94
N ALA A 246 -30.67 7.50 9.71
CA ALA A 246 -31.59 8.59 9.34
C ALA A 246 -33.04 8.20 9.59
N GLU A 247 -33.46 6.98 9.22
CA GLU A 247 -34.81 6.44 9.51
C GLU A 247 -35.09 6.34 11.02
N ALA A 248 -34.05 6.10 11.81
CA ALA A 248 -34.13 6.11 13.29
C ALA A 248 -34.02 7.53 13.88
N ASN A 249 -34.05 8.59 13.05
CA ASN A 249 -33.89 10.00 13.45
C ASN A 249 -32.63 10.28 14.28
N VAL A 250 -31.53 9.57 13.98
CA VAL A 250 -30.23 9.85 14.58
C VAL A 250 -29.62 11.04 13.86
N ASP A 251 -29.23 12.07 14.62
CA ASP A 251 -28.51 13.21 14.09
C ASP A 251 -27.02 12.86 13.85
N PHE A 252 -26.51 13.06 12.62
CA PHE A 252 -25.11 12.87 12.24
C PHE A 252 -24.81 13.55 10.91
N THR A 253 -23.52 13.82 10.66
CA THR A 253 -23.00 14.10 9.32
C THR A 253 -21.92 13.08 8.96
N LEU A 254 -21.80 12.76 7.67
CA LEU A 254 -20.80 11.84 7.13
C LEU A 254 -20.10 12.48 5.93
N THR A 255 -18.80 12.66 6.04
CA THR A 255 -17.99 13.15 4.93
C THR A 255 -17.23 11.99 4.28
N LEU A 256 -17.50 11.73 2.99
CA LEU A 256 -16.76 10.81 2.16
C LEU A 256 -15.62 11.58 1.47
N VAL A 257 -14.38 11.37 1.92
CA VAL A 257 -13.19 12.06 1.40
C VAL A 257 -12.51 11.14 0.41
N GLY A 258 -12.64 11.43 -0.87
CA GLY A 258 -12.09 10.64 -1.96
C GLY A 258 -12.96 10.65 -3.20
N ASP A 259 -12.45 10.01 -4.24
CA ASP A 259 -13.11 9.82 -5.52
C ASP A 259 -12.86 8.40 -6.05
N GLY A 260 -13.56 8.00 -7.08
CA GLY A 260 -13.38 6.68 -7.68
C GLY A 260 -14.57 6.20 -8.52
N GLU A 261 -14.50 4.94 -8.90
CA GLU A 261 -15.42 4.32 -9.84
C GLU A 261 -16.86 4.33 -9.35
N LEU A 262 -17.07 4.16 -8.04
CA LEU A 262 -18.40 4.10 -7.42
C LEU A 262 -19.00 5.47 -7.10
N ARG A 263 -18.35 6.59 -7.45
CA ARG A 263 -18.86 7.93 -7.12
C ARG A 263 -20.30 8.16 -7.60
N ARG A 264 -20.61 7.73 -8.83
CA ARG A 264 -21.95 7.92 -9.41
C ARG A 264 -23.00 7.08 -8.68
N ASP A 265 -22.67 5.83 -8.38
CA ASP A 265 -23.58 4.91 -7.69
C ASP A 265 -23.85 5.37 -6.26
N ILE A 266 -22.81 5.83 -5.55
CA ILE A 266 -22.92 6.39 -4.21
C ILE A 266 -23.80 7.66 -4.22
N ALA A 267 -23.60 8.56 -5.18
CA ALA A 267 -24.41 9.78 -5.31
C ALA A 267 -25.89 9.44 -5.58
N ALA A 268 -26.15 8.48 -6.48
CA ALA A 268 -27.51 8.02 -6.78
C ALA A 268 -28.20 7.45 -5.52
N LEU A 269 -27.51 6.66 -4.71
CA LEU A 269 -28.06 6.11 -3.46
C LEU A 269 -28.30 7.20 -2.40
N ILE A 270 -27.44 8.22 -2.32
CA ILE A 270 -27.64 9.37 -1.42
C ILE A 270 -28.94 10.09 -1.79
N ASP A 271 -29.19 10.32 -3.09
CA ASP A 271 -30.41 10.96 -3.58
C ASP A 271 -31.64 10.08 -3.38
N GLU A 272 -31.57 8.79 -3.74
CA GLU A 272 -32.65 7.81 -3.58
C GLU A 272 -33.13 7.71 -2.14
N HIS A 273 -32.18 7.68 -1.19
CA HIS A 273 -32.49 7.57 0.24
C HIS A 273 -32.67 8.91 0.95
N ARG A 274 -32.64 10.04 0.21
CA ARG A 274 -32.76 11.41 0.77
C ARG A 274 -31.76 11.72 1.87
N LEU A 275 -30.49 11.33 1.65
CA LEU A 275 -29.40 11.51 2.61
C LEU A 275 -28.54 12.74 2.34
N ALA A 276 -28.95 13.64 1.43
CA ALA A 276 -28.17 14.83 1.05
C ALA A 276 -27.84 15.77 2.21
N ASP A 277 -28.71 15.84 3.22
CA ASP A 277 -28.46 16.62 4.45
C ASP A 277 -27.49 15.96 5.41
N HIS A 278 -27.26 14.64 5.27
CA HIS A 278 -26.38 13.84 6.13
C HIS A 278 -25.03 13.55 5.49
N ILE A 279 -24.94 13.37 4.17
CA ILE A 279 -23.75 12.85 3.49
C ILE A 279 -23.26 13.80 2.42
N ARG A 280 -21.94 14.04 2.42
CA ARG A 280 -21.28 14.79 1.34
C ARG A 280 -20.04 14.05 0.82
N ILE A 281 -19.77 14.20 -0.49
CA ILE A 281 -18.58 13.67 -1.16
C ILE A 281 -17.67 14.84 -1.52
N THR A 282 -16.40 14.80 -1.09
CA THR A 282 -15.46 15.92 -1.36
C THR A 282 -14.73 15.79 -2.69
N GLY A 283 -14.53 14.57 -3.20
CA GLY A 283 -13.56 14.27 -4.26
C GLY A 283 -12.16 14.02 -3.69
N TRP A 284 -11.15 13.97 -4.57
CA TRP A 284 -9.75 13.84 -4.16
C TRP A 284 -9.35 14.99 -3.24
N ALA A 285 -8.55 14.68 -2.23
CA ALA A 285 -8.08 15.63 -1.23
C ALA A 285 -6.58 15.46 -1.01
N THR A 286 -5.90 16.56 -0.68
CA THR A 286 -4.50 16.57 -0.25
C THR A 286 -4.35 15.92 1.13
N ALA A 287 -3.13 15.54 1.51
CA ALA A 287 -2.85 15.00 2.84
C ALA A 287 -3.26 15.99 3.96
N ALA A 288 -3.08 17.28 3.74
CA ALA A 288 -3.48 18.34 4.69
C ALA A 288 -5.02 18.42 4.85
N GLU A 289 -5.77 18.31 3.74
CA GLU A 289 -7.24 18.30 3.78
C GLU A 289 -7.78 17.04 4.45
N VAL A 290 -7.23 15.86 4.12
CA VAL A 290 -7.56 14.60 4.81
C VAL A 290 -7.35 14.74 6.32
N ARG A 291 -6.19 15.26 6.72
CA ARG A 291 -5.89 15.53 8.12
C ARG A 291 -6.91 16.48 8.76
N SER A 292 -7.28 17.56 8.08
CA SER A 292 -8.29 18.51 8.54
C SER A 292 -9.66 17.86 8.72
N HIS A 293 -10.08 16.98 7.80
CA HIS A 293 -11.32 16.24 7.94
C HIS A 293 -11.28 15.29 9.13
N LEU A 294 -10.20 14.53 9.30
CA LEU A 294 -10.02 13.64 10.45
C LEU A 294 -10.04 14.40 11.79
N LEU A 295 -9.41 15.59 11.86
CA LEU A 295 -9.40 16.40 13.08
C LEU A 295 -10.78 16.95 13.46
N ARG A 296 -11.64 17.26 12.51
CA ARG A 296 -13.03 17.68 12.76
C ARG A 296 -13.95 16.50 13.06
N GLY A 297 -13.58 15.33 12.55
CA GLY A 297 -14.39 14.13 12.72
C GLY A 297 -14.39 13.60 14.14
N ARG A 298 -15.55 13.12 14.58
CA ARG A 298 -15.73 12.37 15.83
C ARG A 298 -15.02 11.01 15.77
N ALA A 299 -15.11 10.34 14.61
CA ALA A 299 -14.49 9.05 14.34
C ALA A 299 -14.22 8.87 12.85
N LEU A 300 -13.22 8.03 12.53
CA LEU A 300 -13.06 7.46 11.20
C LEU A 300 -14.00 6.25 11.06
N VAL A 301 -14.71 6.16 9.92
CA VAL A 301 -15.53 4.98 9.55
C VAL A 301 -14.95 4.40 8.27
N LEU A 302 -14.47 3.15 8.30
CA LEU A 302 -13.88 2.48 7.17
C LEU A 302 -14.41 1.04 7.07
N PRO A 303 -15.57 0.80 6.41
CA PRO A 303 -16.26 -0.49 6.40
C PRO A 303 -15.76 -1.42 5.28
N SER A 304 -14.45 -1.48 5.06
CA SER A 304 -13.83 -2.17 3.94
C SER A 304 -14.14 -3.67 3.90
N PHE A 305 -14.32 -4.20 2.69
CA PHE A 305 -14.39 -5.64 2.40
C PHE A 305 -13.01 -6.27 2.28
N ALA A 306 -12.03 -5.50 1.82
CA ALA A 306 -10.68 -5.99 1.60
C ALA A 306 -9.64 -4.91 1.87
N GLU A 307 -8.59 -5.26 2.63
CA GLU A 307 -7.47 -4.39 2.99
C GLU A 307 -6.17 -5.20 3.12
N GLY A 308 -5.05 -4.49 3.11
CA GLY A 308 -3.81 -5.02 3.69
C GLY A 308 -3.68 -4.53 5.14
N LEU A 309 -3.26 -3.27 5.28
CA LEU A 309 -3.22 -2.52 6.53
C LEU A 309 -3.46 -1.03 6.18
N PRO A 310 -4.66 -0.48 6.37
CA PRO A 310 -5.02 0.83 5.86
C PRO A 310 -4.31 1.96 6.61
N VAL A 311 -3.52 2.75 5.87
CA VAL A 311 -2.76 3.87 6.42
C VAL A 311 -3.66 4.93 7.04
N VAL A 312 -4.84 5.16 6.49
CA VAL A 312 -5.80 6.14 7.04
C VAL A 312 -6.27 5.79 8.45
N ILE A 313 -6.33 4.50 8.80
CA ILE A 313 -6.59 4.09 10.20
C ILE A 313 -5.44 4.53 11.11
N MET A 314 -4.19 4.35 10.66
CA MET A 314 -3.03 4.82 11.41
C MET A 314 -3.06 6.35 11.58
N GLU A 315 -3.40 7.09 10.53
CA GLU A 315 -3.53 8.56 10.54
C GLU A 315 -4.63 9.02 11.51
N ALA A 316 -5.81 8.38 11.51
CA ALA A 316 -6.87 8.66 12.45
C ALA A 316 -6.46 8.39 13.91
N MET A 317 -5.82 7.23 14.15
CA MET A 317 -5.32 6.86 15.47
C MET A 317 -4.23 7.82 15.98
N ALA A 318 -3.34 8.30 15.08
CA ALA A 318 -2.33 9.31 15.41
C ALA A 318 -2.96 10.66 15.80
N LEU A 319 -4.12 10.97 15.25
CA LEU A 319 -4.92 12.14 15.58
C LEU A 319 -5.92 11.89 16.74
N ARG A 320 -5.77 10.76 17.45
CA ARG A 320 -6.64 10.35 18.59
C ARG A 320 -8.10 10.23 18.22
N ARG A 321 -8.41 9.79 16.99
CA ARG A 321 -9.79 9.52 16.59
C ARG A 321 -10.08 8.04 16.78
N PRO A 322 -11.21 7.70 17.43
CA PRO A 322 -11.73 6.34 17.43
C PRO A 322 -11.99 5.85 16.00
N VAL A 323 -11.89 4.56 15.80
CA VAL A 323 -12.05 3.93 14.49
C VAL A 323 -13.22 2.96 14.50
N ILE A 324 -14.12 3.10 13.52
CA ILE A 324 -15.16 2.10 13.23
C ILE A 324 -14.74 1.42 11.92
N SER A 325 -14.49 0.11 11.97
CA SER A 325 -14.00 -0.63 10.82
C SER A 325 -14.44 -2.09 10.87
N THR A 326 -13.85 -2.94 10.01
CA THR A 326 -14.23 -4.35 9.86
C THR A 326 -13.14 -5.30 10.35
N TYR A 327 -13.52 -6.56 10.67
CA TYR A 327 -12.58 -7.64 11.01
C TYR A 327 -11.88 -8.18 9.75
N VAL A 328 -11.25 -7.33 8.94
CA VAL A 328 -10.65 -7.72 7.67
C VAL A 328 -9.13 -7.60 7.71
N ALA A 329 -8.46 -8.64 7.22
CA ALA A 329 -7.02 -8.68 6.99
C ALA A 329 -6.18 -8.20 8.20
N GLY A 330 -5.36 -7.16 8.03
CA GLY A 330 -4.52 -6.60 9.07
C GLY A 330 -5.22 -5.60 10.01
N ILE A 331 -6.49 -5.22 9.77
CA ILE A 331 -7.18 -4.24 10.60
C ILE A 331 -7.21 -4.64 12.08
N PRO A 332 -7.53 -5.91 12.47
CA PRO A 332 -7.51 -6.33 13.87
C PRO A 332 -6.12 -6.31 14.53
N GLU A 333 -5.04 -6.29 13.74
CA GLU A 333 -3.70 -6.10 14.28
C GLU A 333 -3.47 -4.66 14.75
N LEU A 334 -4.17 -3.70 14.15
CA LEU A 334 -4.06 -2.27 14.44
C LEU A 334 -5.15 -1.81 15.41
N VAL A 335 -6.40 -2.12 15.13
CA VAL A 335 -7.57 -1.74 15.92
C VAL A 335 -8.04 -2.91 16.76
N ARG A 336 -8.13 -2.74 18.10
CA ARG A 336 -8.78 -3.67 19.00
C ARG A 336 -10.19 -3.17 19.28
N ASP A 337 -11.15 -4.07 19.14
CA ASP A 337 -12.56 -3.76 19.41
C ASP A 337 -12.75 -3.25 20.83
N GLN A 338 -13.55 -2.19 21.00
CA GLN A 338 -13.88 -1.49 22.24
C GLN A 338 -12.69 -0.81 22.98
N GLU A 339 -11.43 -1.01 22.52
CA GLU A 339 -10.26 -0.35 23.08
C GLU A 339 -9.86 0.88 22.24
N HIS A 340 -9.92 0.77 20.90
CA HIS A 340 -9.54 1.83 19.97
C HIS A 340 -10.71 2.34 19.11
N GLY A 341 -11.88 1.79 19.31
CA GLY A 341 -13.10 1.99 18.55
C GLY A 341 -13.89 0.68 18.42
N TRP A 342 -14.52 0.45 17.27
CA TRP A 342 -15.41 -0.70 17.08
C TRP A 342 -15.06 -1.44 15.78
N LEU A 343 -15.03 -2.77 15.86
CA LEU A 343 -14.90 -3.64 14.71
C LEU A 343 -16.21 -4.41 14.49
N VAL A 344 -16.65 -4.46 13.23
CA VAL A 344 -17.88 -5.13 12.82
C VAL A 344 -17.60 -6.15 11.71
N PRO A 345 -18.49 -7.13 11.48
CA PRO A 345 -18.37 -7.99 10.30
C PRO A 345 -18.44 -7.17 9.01
N ALA A 346 -17.60 -7.53 8.02
CA ALA A 346 -17.66 -6.89 6.71
C ALA A 346 -18.99 -7.23 6.01
N GLY A 347 -19.63 -6.22 5.39
CA GLY A 347 -20.92 -6.38 4.70
C GLY A 347 -22.15 -6.31 5.60
N ASP A 348 -21.98 -6.17 6.90
CA ASP A 348 -23.11 -6.07 7.85
C ASP A 348 -23.46 -4.59 8.11
N ALA A 349 -24.44 -4.07 7.38
CA ALA A 349 -24.90 -2.69 7.50
C ALA A 349 -25.61 -2.42 8.84
N GLU A 350 -26.23 -3.43 9.45
CA GLU A 350 -26.91 -3.30 10.75
C GLU A 350 -25.88 -3.19 11.88
N ALA A 351 -24.89 -4.08 11.90
CA ALA A 351 -23.79 -4.00 12.86
C ALA A 351 -23.01 -2.69 12.72
N LEU A 352 -22.80 -2.21 11.49
CA LEU A 352 -22.14 -0.94 11.21
C LEU A 352 -22.96 0.24 11.74
N ALA A 353 -24.28 0.29 11.47
CA ALA A 353 -25.17 1.32 12.00
C ALA A 353 -25.19 1.31 13.53
N ALA A 354 -25.25 0.13 14.15
CA ALA A 354 -25.20 0.00 15.62
C ALA A 354 -23.86 0.50 16.20
N ALA A 355 -22.73 0.23 15.55
CA ALA A 355 -21.42 0.73 15.98
C ALA A 355 -21.31 2.25 15.84
N ILE A 356 -21.80 2.81 14.72
CA ILE A 356 -21.88 4.26 14.51
C ILE A 356 -22.75 4.90 15.58
N ARG A 357 -23.93 4.37 15.85
CA ARG A 357 -24.82 4.90 16.88
C ARG A 357 -24.16 4.89 18.26
N ARG A 358 -23.50 3.77 18.64
CA ARG A 358 -22.73 3.71 19.90
C ARG A 358 -21.67 4.80 19.96
N CYS A 359 -20.92 5.01 18.90
CA CYS A 359 -19.94 6.09 18.82
C CYS A 359 -20.59 7.47 19.02
N LEU A 360 -21.72 7.74 18.37
CA LEU A 360 -22.43 9.02 18.47
C LEU A 360 -23.04 9.25 19.87
N ASP A 361 -23.44 8.21 20.56
CA ASP A 361 -24.05 8.25 21.90
C ASP A 361 -23.00 8.18 23.03
N SER A 362 -21.76 7.78 22.75
CA SER A 362 -20.67 7.74 23.74
C SER A 362 -20.30 9.12 24.26
N ALA A 363 -20.01 9.20 25.54
CA ALA A 363 -19.54 10.44 26.16
C ALA A 363 -18.17 10.87 25.59
N PRO A 364 -17.90 12.17 25.45
CA PRO A 364 -16.60 12.65 24.96
C PRO A 364 -15.39 12.08 25.72
N ALA A 365 -15.50 11.92 27.04
CA ALA A 365 -14.43 11.35 27.87
C ALA A 365 -14.09 9.89 27.52
N GLU A 366 -15.09 9.09 27.14
CA GLU A 366 -14.90 7.71 26.68
C GLU A 366 -14.15 7.68 25.34
N LEU A 367 -14.60 8.48 24.37
CA LEU A 367 -13.94 8.59 23.05
C LEU A 367 -12.52 9.13 23.15
N GLN A 368 -12.27 10.07 24.04
CA GLN A 368 -10.92 10.57 24.34
C GLN A 368 -10.03 9.46 24.92
N SER A 369 -10.59 8.60 25.78
CA SER A 369 -9.85 7.44 26.32
C SER A 369 -9.48 6.46 25.20
N MET A 370 -10.43 6.11 24.33
CA MET A 370 -10.21 5.27 23.15
C MET A 370 -9.16 5.91 22.21
N GLY A 371 -9.27 7.21 21.95
CA GLY A 371 -8.34 7.95 21.13
C GLY A 371 -6.91 7.97 21.68
N ARG A 372 -6.75 8.10 23.01
CA ARG A 372 -5.42 8.01 23.65
C ARG A 372 -4.84 6.60 23.55
N ALA A 373 -5.64 5.56 23.75
CA ALA A 373 -5.21 4.17 23.58
C ALA A 373 -4.79 3.90 22.11
N ALA A 374 -5.60 4.36 21.15
CA ALA A 374 -5.30 4.27 19.72
C ALA A 374 -3.98 4.96 19.36
N TYR A 375 -3.77 6.19 19.84
CA TYR A 375 -2.52 6.93 19.65
C TYR A 375 -1.31 6.18 20.22
N ALA A 376 -1.41 5.68 21.44
CA ALA A 376 -0.30 4.95 22.08
C ALA A 376 0.09 3.72 21.26
N ARG A 377 -0.91 2.98 20.75
CA ARG A 377 -0.70 1.79 19.93
C ARG A 377 -0.03 2.10 18.60
N VAL A 378 -0.58 3.04 17.82
CA VAL A 378 -0.03 3.37 16.51
C VAL A 378 1.38 3.95 16.63
N ARG A 379 1.63 4.77 17.65
CA ARG A 379 2.96 5.31 17.93
C ARG A 379 3.97 4.22 18.27
N ALA A 380 3.57 3.19 19.00
CA ALA A 380 4.47 2.09 19.37
C ALA A 380 4.83 1.17 18.19
N GLN A 381 3.95 1.07 17.16
CA GLN A 381 4.09 0.04 16.12
C GLN A 381 4.32 0.59 14.71
N HIS A 382 4.03 1.87 14.45
CA HIS A 382 3.95 2.45 13.12
C HIS A 382 4.74 3.76 12.99
N GLN A 383 5.95 3.81 13.55
CA GLN A 383 6.90 4.90 13.29
C GLN A 383 7.72 4.56 12.05
N ILE A 384 7.79 5.47 11.10
CA ILE A 384 8.48 5.24 9.82
C ILE A 384 9.97 5.00 9.98
N GLU A 385 10.61 5.63 10.97
CA GLU A 385 12.01 5.46 11.27
C GLU A 385 12.33 4.02 11.68
N THR A 386 11.48 3.41 12.51
CA THR A 386 11.62 1.99 12.92
C THR A 386 11.51 1.07 11.71
N SER A 387 10.57 1.32 10.83
CA SER A 387 10.37 0.54 9.59
C SER A 387 11.56 0.69 8.65
N ALA A 388 12.06 1.92 8.48
CA ALA A 388 13.24 2.19 7.64
C ALA A 388 14.50 1.50 8.18
N GLN A 389 14.73 1.50 9.49
CA GLN A 389 15.85 0.79 10.11
C GLN A 389 15.75 -0.73 9.94
N GLN A 390 14.54 -1.30 10.03
CA GLN A 390 14.33 -2.72 9.77
C GLN A 390 14.63 -3.07 8.31
N LEU A 391 14.11 -2.28 7.35
CA LEU A 391 14.37 -2.46 5.92
C LEU A 391 15.86 -2.32 5.61
N LYS A 392 16.54 -1.30 6.15
CA LYS A 392 17.98 -1.11 5.97
C LYS A 392 18.78 -2.35 6.38
N ARG A 393 18.48 -2.94 7.54
CA ARG A 393 19.12 -4.18 7.99
C ARG A 393 18.89 -5.35 7.04
N LEU A 394 17.66 -5.48 6.49
CA LEU A 394 17.35 -6.51 5.51
C LEU A 394 18.11 -6.30 4.19
N PHE A 395 18.25 -5.05 3.72
CA PHE A 395 19.03 -4.74 2.52
C PHE A 395 20.52 -5.05 2.73
N GLU A 396 21.08 -4.70 3.88
CA GLU A 396 22.49 -4.97 4.22
C GLU A 396 22.77 -6.47 4.33
N ALA A 397 21.89 -7.24 4.96
CA ALA A 397 21.97 -8.69 5.05
C ALA A 397 21.88 -9.36 3.68
N GLY A 398 20.88 -9.01 2.86
CA GLY A 398 20.70 -9.57 1.52
C GLY A 398 21.85 -9.23 0.55
N ALA A 399 22.51 -8.07 0.72
CA ALA A 399 23.67 -7.71 -0.06
C ALA A 399 24.94 -8.50 0.37
N SER A 400 25.09 -8.86 1.63
CA SER A 400 26.23 -9.64 2.14
C SER A 400 26.13 -11.12 1.70
N GLU A 401 24.95 -11.73 1.78
CA GLU A 401 24.72 -13.10 1.30
C GLU A 401 25.00 -13.25 -0.21
N ALA A 402 24.60 -12.26 -0.99
CA ALA A 402 24.85 -12.26 -2.43
C ALA A 402 26.35 -12.17 -2.78
N ARG A 403 27.17 -11.50 -1.97
CA ARG A 403 28.62 -11.43 -2.15
C ARG A 403 29.30 -12.75 -1.78
N SER A 404 28.89 -13.38 -0.69
CA SER A 404 29.45 -14.67 -0.23
C SER A 404 29.16 -15.80 -1.22
N SER A 405 28.00 -15.79 -1.89
CA SER A 405 27.63 -16.78 -2.92
C SER A 405 28.33 -16.60 -4.27
N GLN A 406 28.99 -15.46 -4.53
CA GLN A 406 29.77 -15.20 -5.74
C GLN A 406 31.27 -15.51 -5.60
N THR A 407 31.73 -15.68 -4.36
CA THR A 407 33.16 -15.95 -4.02
C THR A 407 33.42 -17.42 -3.67
N GLY A 408 32.41 -18.26 -3.56
CA GLY A 408 32.48 -19.71 -3.38
C GLY A 408 32.13 -20.46 -4.66
#